data_c7b1b344cb0ffa63b8c35d365d778a8c
#
_entry.id   c7b1b344cb0ffa63b8c35d365d778a8c
#
_cell.length_a   1.000
_cell.length_b   1.000
_cell.length_c   1.000
_cell.angle_alpha   90.00
_cell.angle_beta   90.00
_cell.angle_gamma   90.00
#
_symmetry.space_group_name_H-M   'P 1'
#
loop_
_entity.id
_entity.type
_entity.pdbx_description
1 polymer ?
#
loop_
_entity_poly.entity_id
_entity_poly.type
_entity_poly.pdbx_seq_one_letter_code
_entity_poly.pdbx_strand_id
1 'polypeptide(L)'
;MKIRIGLITAFCLAPLISSCASDDIEIKPMSRFELEHDGLIREYFVFLPTAYDTNNDYPAIIFMHGYGGTATGTEAEVTQGLNFYAEKFGYIMVYPQSTWFMAGDSPDRQWVATSWNHISDGFDKGPDGPICTEDAAQYACPPECGSCGKCGWASCNDDVGFLKSLLASVSADFAVDESRFFVTGFSNGAMMSHRIACDASELFAGVALVGGRVEPGFECMPTKALPLLQINGGKDNAVPHDGKASEGGYFFASTTSVTQHWTGSDACATDVKDWVSQTTEGENVQCTIACAGTDHPVIDCIWPDGNHRWPGTSGFRGSNGYCVSELQSASMPEQTICIAPDPTAEFWGSQLLFEFFDEYRGN
;
A
#
# COMPACT_ATOMS: atom_id res chain seq x y z
N MET A 1 -39.99 12.10 -79.43
CA MET A 1 -38.67 11.97 -78.81
C MET A 1 -38.95 12.04 -77.28
N LYS A 2 -38.99 10.91 -76.60
CA LYS A 2 -39.33 10.82 -75.16
C LYS A 2 -38.02 10.73 -74.41
N ILE A 3 -37.75 11.72 -73.53
CA ILE A 3 -36.63 11.77 -72.64
C ILE A 3 -37.06 11.08 -71.32
N ARG A 4 -36.39 9.98 -70.93
CA ARG A 4 -36.53 9.33 -69.66
C ARG A 4 -35.56 10.00 -68.68
N ILE A 5 -36.07 10.55 -67.57
CA ILE A 5 -35.33 11.03 -66.43
C ILE A 5 -35.17 9.83 -65.50
N GLY A 6 -33.91 9.39 -65.28
CA GLY A 6 -33.57 8.36 -64.33
C GLY A 6 -33.42 8.98 -62.93
N LEU A 7 -34.14 8.45 -61.96
CA LEU A 7 -34.01 8.79 -60.55
C LEU A 7 -32.76 8.06 -59.99
N ILE A 8 -31.81 8.85 -59.57
CA ILE A 8 -30.65 8.35 -58.81
C ILE A 8 -31.03 8.38 -57.30
N THR A 9 -31.26 7.22 -56.75
CA THR A 9 -31.44 7.09 -55.30
C THR A 9 -30.06 7.10 -54.66
N ALA A 10 -29.74 8.18 -53.97
CA ALA A 10 -28.55 8.27 -53.13
C ALA A 10 -28.80 7.48 -51.82
N PHE A 11 -28.12 6.35 -51.64
CA PHE A 11 -28.02 5.68 -50.38
C PHE A 11 -27.08 6.48 -49.45
N CYS A 12 -27.62 7.18 -48.48
CA CYS A 12 -26.84 7.70 -47.38
C CYS A 12 -26.46 6.54 -46.44
N LEU A 13 -25.21 6.07 -46.53
CA LEU A 13 -24.57 5.31 -45.47
C LEU A 13 -24.28 6.29 -44.32
N ALA A 14 -25.09 6.20 -43.26
CA ALA A 14 -24.73 6.81 -41.98
C ALA A 14 -23.59 5.96 -41.34
N PRO A 15 -22.47 6.56 -40.91
CA PRO A 15 -21.51 5.84 -40.10
C PRO A 15 -22.14 5.55 -38.75
N LEU A 16 -22.22 4.28 -38.39
CA LEU A 16 -22.42 3.85 -37.00
C LEU A 16 -21.20 4.33 -36.22
N ILE A 17 -21.31 5.49 -35.62
CA ILE A 17 -20.42 5.91 -34.55
C ILE A 17 -20.81 5.05 -33.38
N SER A 18 -20.10 3.93 -33.21
CA SER A 18 -20.06 3.20 -31.94
C SER A 18 -19.43 4.17 -30.96
N SER A 19 -20.22 4.83 -30.14
CA SER A 19 -19.72 5.50 -28.96
C SER A 19 -19.17 4.39 -28.06
N CYS A 20 -17.84 4.27 -28.00
CA CYS A 20 -17.20 3.69 -26.83
C CYS A 20 -17.63 4.63 -25.68
N ALA A 21 -18.67 4.25 -24.95
CA ALA A 21 -18.89 4.80 -23.64
C ALA A 21 -17.63 4.42 -22.85
N SER A 22 -16.77 5.36 -22.54
CA SER A 22 -15.88 5.22 -21.40
C SER A 22 -16.84 5.02 -20.22
N ASP A 23 -16.78 3.86 -19.61
CA ASP A 23 -17.43 3.66 -18.31
C ASP A 23 -16.66 4.56 -17.33
N ASP A 24 -17.10 5.82 -17.24
CA ASP A 24 -16.58 6.75 -16.25
C ASP A 24 -17.03 6.22 -14.87
N ILE A 25 -16.12 5.50 -14.20
CA ILE A 25 -16.33 4.99 -12.85
C ILE A 25 -16.39 6.23 -11.94
N GLU A 26 -17.54 6.49 -11.35
CA GLU A 26 -17.70 7.55 -10.35
C GLU A 26 -17.23 7.03 -9.00
N ILE A 27 -16.16 7.62 -8.47
CA ILE A 27 -15.60 7.27 -7.17
C ILE A 27 -16.26 8.11 -6.08
N LYS A 28 -16.86 7.43 -5.09
CA LYS A 28 -17.47 8.07 -3.94
C LYS A 28 -16.39 8.56 -2.95
N PRO A 29 -16.67 9.63 -2.18
CA PRO A 29 -15.78 10.04 -1.11
C PRO A 29 -15.76 8.99 0.01
N MET A 30 -14.63 8.91 0.70
CA MET A 30 -14.48 8.09 1.91
C MET A 30 -15.25 8.69 3.09
N SER A 31 -15.66 7.83 4.02
CA SER A 31 -16.22 8.22 5.30
C SER A 31 -15.19 8.09 6.40
N ARG A 32 -15.15 9.07 7.31
CA ARG A 32 -14.24 9.11 8.45
C ARG A 32 -14.89 8.49 9.68
N PHE A 33 -14.08 7.72 10.42
CA PHE A 33 -14.45 7.06 11.68
C PHE A 33 -13.38 7.29 12.74
N GLU A 34 -13.75 7.07 13.99
CA GLU A 34 -12.86 7.17 15.14
C GLU A 34 -12.97 5.91 15.99
N LEU A 35 -11.85 5.50 16.57
CA LEU A 35 -11.75 4.34 17.45
C LEU A 35 -10.84 4.71 18.64
N GLU A 36 -11.30 4.47 19.86
CA GLU A 36 -10.45 4.57 21.05
C GLU A 36 -9.60 3.31 21.21
N HIS A 37 -8.28 3.50 21.27
CA HIS A 37 -7.33 2.42 21.54
C HIS A 37 -6.19 2.94 22.43
N ASP A 38 -5.92 2.25 23.52
CA ASP A 38 -4.87 2.56 24.50
C ASP A 38 -4.89 4.03 24.99
N GLY A 39 -6.12 4.55 25.21
CA GLY A 39 -6.36 5.93 25.65
C GLY A 39 -6.17 7.01 24.57
N LEU A 40 -5.93 6.63 23.34
CA LEU A 40 -5.84 7.51 22.18
C LEU A 40 -7.08 7.38 21.29
N ILE A 41 -7.56 8.50 20.76
CA ILE A 41 -8.53 8.48 19.67
C ILE A 41 -7.75 8.32 18.37
N ARG A 42 -7.97 7.19 17.72
CA ARG A 42 -7.35 6.84 16.43
C ARG A 42 -8.40 6.98 15.33
N GLU A 43 -7.99 7.42 14.18
CA GLU A 43 -8.86 7.69 13.05
C GLU A 43 -8.64 6.69 11.93
N TYR A 44 -9.67 6.43 11.16
CA TYR A 44 -9.60 5.67 9.93
C TYR A 44 -10.67 6.13 8.94
N PHE A 45 -10.43 5.85 7.68
CA PHE A 45 -11.34 6.19 6.60
C PHE A 45 -11.75 4.93 5.86
N VAL A 46 -13.00 4.89 5.41
CA VAL A 46 -13.56 3.75 4.71
C VAL A 46 -14.11 4.20 3.37
N PHE A 47 -13.68 3.53 2.32
CA PHE A 47 -14.30 3.58 1.00
C PHE A 47 -15.19 2.35 0.82
N LEU A 48 -16.43 2.58 0.36
CA LEU A 48 -17.37 1.53 0.01
C LEU A 48 -17.63 1.57 -1.50
N PRO A 49 -17.53 0.46 -2.22
CA PRO A 49 -17.85 0.43 -3.64
C PRO A 49 -19.31 0.81 -3.88
N THR A 50 -19.60 1.34 -5.06
CA THR A 50 -20.95 1.83 -5.41
C THR A 50 -22.02 0.75 -5.29
N ALA A 51 -21.64 -0.51 -5.57
CA ALA A 51 -22.52 -1.68 -5.46
C ALA A 51 -22.64 -2.24 -4.03
N TYR A 52 -22.03 -1.58 -3.01
CA TYR A 52 -22.10 -2.06 -1.63
C TYR A 52 -23.54 -2.19 -1.14
N ASP A 53 -23.86 -3.37 -0.62
CA ASP A 53 -25.14 -3.76 -0.04
C ASP A 53 -24.92 -4.58 1.22
N THR A 54 -25.52 -4.20 2.32
CA THR A 54 -25.37 -4.88 3.63
C THR A 54 -25.89 -6.33 3.67
N ASN A 55 -26.52 -6.80 2.60
CA ASN A 55 -26.94 -8.20 2.46
C ASN A 55 -25.85 -9.11 1.84
N ASN A 56 -24.71 -8.54 1.44
CA ASN A 56 -23.61 -9.28 0.84
C ASN A 56 -22.33 -9.01 1.64
N ASP A 57 -21.47 -10.03 1.76
CA ASP A 57 -20.19 -9.90 2.44
C ASP A 57 -19.08 -9.57 1.43
N TYR A 58 -18.30 -8.55 1.73
CA TYR A 58 -17.25 -8.00 0.88
C TYR A 58 -15.85 -8.31 1.41
N PRO A 59 -14.87 -8.56 0.53
CA PRO A 59 -13.47 -8.54 0.95
C PRO A 59 -13.05 -7.11 1.32
N ALA A 60 -12.11 -6.98 2.24
CA ALA A 60 -11.61 -5.69 2.68
C ALA A 60 -10.08 -5.63 2.64
N ILE A 61 -9.53 -4.49 2.24
CA ILE A 61 -8.11 -4.21 2.22
C ILE A 61 -7.81 -3.11 3.24
N ILE A 62 -6.89 -3.38 4.16
CA ILE A 62 -6.32 -2.38 5.06
C ILE A 62 -5.07 -1.81 4.40
N PHE A 63 -5.06 -0.50 4.13
CA PHE A 63 -3.94 0.18 3.48
C PHE A 63 -3.29 1.18 4.43
N MET A 64 -2.01 0.97 4.72
CA MET A 64 -1.23 1.83 5.62
C MET A 64 -0.29 2.75 4.84
N HIS A 65 -0.36 4.05 5.15
CA HIS A 65 0.49 5.08 4.53
C HIS A 65 1.96 4.98 4.98
N GLY A 66 2.86 5.62 4.23
CA GLY A 66 4.28 5.72 4.57
C GLY A 66 4.57 6.75 5.68
N TYR A 67 5.85 6.82 6.10
CA TYR A 67 6.32 7.84 7.05
C TYR A 67 6.05 9.26 6.53
N GLY A 68 5.50 10.11 7.40
CA GLY A 68 5.10 11.45 7.04
C GLY A 68 3.87 11.54 6.11
N GLY A 69 3.26 10.39 5.77
CA GLY A 69 2.03 10.32 4.99
C GLY A 69 0.77 10.42 5.84
N THR A 70 -0.36 10.42 5.18
CA THR A 70 -1.67 10.48 5.82
C THR A 70 -2.62 9.47 5.19
N ALA A 71 -3.65 9.06 5.91
CA ALA A 71 -4.64 8.10 5.44
C ALA A 71 -5.32 8.56 4.13
N THR A 72 -5.73 9.82 4.05
CA THR A 72 -6.39 10.37 2.85
C THR A 72 -5.40 10.78 1.77
N GLY A 73 -4.17 11.16 2.12
CA GLY A 73 -3.12 11.50 1.15
C GLY A 73 -2.61 10.31 0.37
N THR A 74 -2.75 9.12 0.91
CA THR A 74 -2.41 7.86 0.24
C THR A 74 -3.60 7.19 -0.42
N GLU A 75 -4.80 7.58 -0.05
CA GLU A 75 -6.02 7.12 -0.71
C GLU A 75 -5.94 7.24 -2.23
N ALA A 76 -5.41 8.25 -2.65
CA ALA A 76 -5.03 8.68 -3.97
C ALA A 76 -5.51 7.79 -5.12
N GLU A 77 -6.78 7.86 -5.38
CA GLU A 77 -7.32 7.61 -6.70
C GLU A 77 -6.44 8.18 -7.78
N VAL A 78 -5.84 9.28 -7.43
CA VAL A 78 -5.08 10.10 -8.31
C VAL A 78 -3.62 9.72 -8.37
N THR A 79 -3.08 9.19 -7.27
CA THR A 79 -1.67 8.82 -7.19
C THR A 79 -1.45 7.33 -7.18
N GLN A 80 -2.43 6.57 -6.71
CA GLN A 80 -2.27 5.13 -6.48
C GLN A 80 -3.40 4.30 -7.11
N GLY A 81 -4.52 4.92 -7.47
CA GLY A 81 -5.67 4.27 -8.11
C GLY A 81 -6.39 3.26 -7.19
N LEU A 82 -6.20 3.34 -5.87
CA LEU A 82 -6.71 2.32 -4.96
C LEU A 82 -8.24 2.26 -4.94
N ASN A 83 -8.92 3.38 -4.76
CA ASN A 83 -10.39 3.38 -4.75
C ASN A 83 -10.99 3.07 -6.12
N PHE A 84 -10.31 3.44 -7.21
CA PHE A 84 -10.72 3.05 -8.56
C PHE A 84 -10.72 1.53 -8.73
N TYR A 85 -9.65 0.86 -8.32
CA TYR A 85 -9.59 -0.60 -8.40
C TYR A 85 -10.47 -1.27 -7.36
N ALA A 86 -10.64 -0.69 -6.17
CA ALA A 86 -11.59 -1.18 -5.18
C ALA A 86 -13.04 -1.16 -5.71
N GLU A 87 -13.44 -0.09 -6.41
CA GLU A 87 -14.73 -0.03 -7.12
C GLU A 87 -14.84 -1.14 -8.17
N LYS A 88 -13.80 -1.30 -8.99
CA LYS A 88 -13.76 -2.27 -10.08
C LYS A 88 -13.85 -3.73 -9.60
N PHE A 89 -13.16 -4.07 -8.51
CA PHE A 89 -13.05 -5.41 -7.97
C PHE A 89 -14.05 -5.72 -6.86
N GLY A 90 -14.78 -4.71 -6.36
CA GLY A 90 -15.78 -4.85 -5.31
C GLY A 90 -15.17 -5.05 -3.92
N TYR A 91 -14.13 -4.28 -3.57
CA TYR A 91 -13.49 -4.30 -2.26
C TYR A 91 -13.90 -3.11 -1.40
N ILE A 92 -13.98 -3.32 -0.10
CA ILE A 92 -13.96 -2.25 0.89
C ILE A 92 -12.50 -1.86 1.12
N MET A 93 -12.20 -0.54 1.09
CA MET A 93 -10.88 -0.06 1.47
C MET A 93 -10.96 0.59 2.84
N VAL A 94 -9.99 0.28 3.69
CA VAL A 94 -9.85 0.86 5.03
C VAL A 94 -8.48 1.50 5.14
N TYR A 95 -8.45 2.78 5.44
CA TYR A 95 -7.24 3.59 5.54
C TYR A 95 -7.07 4.09 6.98
N PRO A 96 -6.37 3.34 7.85
CA PRO A 96 -6.07 3.83 9.19
C PRO A 96 -5.04 4.96 9.14
N GLN A 97 -5.15 5.88 10.11
CA GLN A 97 -4.19 6.95 10.36
C GLN A 97 -3.25 6.55 11.48
N SER A 98 -1.93 6.60 11.22
CA SER A 98 -0.93 6.45 12.28
C SER A 98 -0.97 7.65 13.25
N THR A 99 -0.31 7.51 14.38
CA THR A 99 -0.08 8.67 15.26
C THR A 99 0.82 9.70 14.59
N TRP A 100 0.70 10.95 15.04
CA TRP A 100 1.44 12.08 14.50
C TRP A 100 2.09 12.90 15.60
N PHE A 101 3.15 13.59 15.28
CA PHE A 101 3.84 14.52 16.15
C PHE A 101 4.48 15.64 15.36
N MET A 102 4.81 16.74 16.06
CA MET A 102 5.57 17.83 15.44
C MET A 102 7.05 17.49 15.45
N ALA A 103 7.62 17.32 14.28
CA ALA A 103 9.05 17.14 14.06
C ALA A 103 9.71 18.46 13.66
N GLY A 104 11.04 18.55 13.83
CA GLY A 104 11.84 19.73 13.49
C GLY A 104 12.64 20.27 14.65
N ASP A 105 13.70 20.99 14.34
CA ASP A 105 14.69 21.48 15.31
C ASP A 105 14.44 22.95 15.76
N SER A 106 13.46 23.61 15.16
CA SER A 106 13.09 24.99 15.51
C SER A 106 11.63 25.28 15.13
N PRO A 107 10.96 26.26 15.81
CA PRO A 107 9.57 26.61 15.51
C PRO A 107 9.31 26.97 14.04
N ASP A 108 10.30 27.52 13.35
CA ASP A 108 10.18 27.92 11.94
C ASP A 108 10.40 26.78 10.94
N ARG A 109 10.81 25.60 11.43
CA ARG A 109 11.12 24.39 10.64
C ARG A 109 10.40 23.17 11.19
N GLN A 110 9.22 23.35 11.74
CA GLN A 110 8.38 22.25 12.19
C GLN A 110 7.52 21.72 11.05
N TRP A 111 7.33 20.41 11.07
CA TRP A 111 6.44 19.70 10.17
C TRP A 111 5.75 18.55 10.89
N VAL A 112 4.60 18.13 10.41
CA VAL A 112 3.87 17.00 10.97
C VAL A 112 4.52 15.71 10.49
N ALA A 113 5.04 14.92 11.41
CA ALA A 113 5.52 13.58 11.16
C ALA A 113 4.46 12.56 11.59
N THR A 114 4.29 11.54 10.80
CA THR A 114 3.44 10.39 11.09
C THR A 114 4.26 9.12 10.97
N SER A 115 4.05 8.16 11.85
CA SER A 115 4.82 6.92 11.83
C SER A 115 4.04 5.76 12.42
N TRP A 116 4.24 4.57 11.86
CA TRP A 116 3.77 3.30 12.39
C TRP A 116 4.84 2.63 13.22
N ASN A 117 4.43 2.00 14.31
CA ASN A 117 5.29 1.13 15.12
C ASN A 117 5.46 -0.24 14.46
N HIS A 118 6.32 -0.32 13.45
CA HIS A 118 6.65 -1.58 12.77
C HIS A 118 7.72 -2.40 13.50
N ILE A 119 8.50 -1.73 14.35
CA ILE A 119 9.42 -2.34 15.33
C ILE A 119 9.17 -1.69 16.68
N SER A 120 9.00 -2.46 17.73
CA SER A 120 8.86 -1.88 19.07
C SER A 120 10.21 -1.31 19.54
N ASP A 121 10.15 -0.11 20.13
CA ASP A 121 11.18 0.51 20.99
C ASP A 121 12.37 1.21 20.32
N GLY A 122 12.32 1.69 19.10
CA GLY A 122 13.36 2.59 18.56
C GLY A 122 14.80 2.08 18.75
N PHE A 123 15.05 0.82 18.44
CA PHE A 123 16.33 0.14 18.69
C PHE A 123 17.51 0.73 17.91
N ASP A 124 18.70 0.68 18.49
CA ASP A 124 19.95 0.90 17.76
C ASP A 124 20.42 -0.36 17.03
N LYS A 125 19.93 -1.52 17.48
CA LYS A 125 20.31 -2.84 16.96
C LYS A 125 19.11 -3.75 16.89
N GLY A 126 18.98 -4.46 15.78
CA GLY A 126 18.10 -5.59 15.64
C GLY A 126 18.74 -6.90 16.14
N PRO A 127 17.99 -8.02 16.06
CA PRO A 127 18.49 -9.34 16.39
C PRO A 127 19.77 -9.74 15.63
N ASP A 128 19.88 -9.34 14.38
CA ASP A 128 21.01 -9.69 13.49
C ASP A 128 22.12 -8.62 13.43
N GLY A 129 22.04 -7.58 14.25
CA GLY A 129 23.08 -6.57 14.33
C GLY A 129 22.57 -5.13 14.20
N PRO A 130 23.45 -4.20 13.78
CA PRO A 130 23.06 -2.80 13.61
C PRO A 130 21.95 -2.63 12.56
N ILE A 131 20.96 -1.79 12.86
CA ILE A 131 19.90 -1.43 11.91
C ILE A 131 20.13 -0.07 11.24
N CYS A 132 21.22 0.62 11.60
CA CYS A 132 21.72 1.80 10.91
C CYS A 132 23.23 1.94 11.04
N THR A 133 23.83 2.76 10.16
CA THR A 133 25.24 3.10 10.18
C THR A 133 25.59 4.11 11.28
N GLU A 134 26.87 4.30 11.55
CA GLU A 134 27.36 5.27 12.54
C GLU A 134 26.97 6.72 12.21
N ASP A 135 26.89 7.04 10.94
CA ASP A 135 26.59 8.36 10.35
C ASP A 135 25.17 8.45 9.78
N ALA A 136 24.28 7.54 10.17
CA ALA A 136 22.90 7.55 9.69
C ALA A 136 22.22 8.89 9.98
N ALA A 137 21.36 9.30 9.05
CA ALA A 137 20.50 10.46 9.22
C ALA A 137 19.58 10.26 10.45
N GLN A 138 19.50 11.27 11.29
CA GLN A 138 18.64 11.21 12.49
C GLN A 138 17.25 11.72 12.16
N TYR A 139 16.26 10.92 12.49
CA TYR A 139 14.87 11.33 12.47
C TYR A 139 14.47 11.90 13.85
N ALA A 140 13.40 12.69 13.85
CA ALA A 140 12.83 13.18 15.09
C ALA A 140 12.25 12.00 15.90
N CYS A 141 12.57 11.96 17.18
CA CYS A 141 12.04 10.94 18.08
C CYS A 141 10.57 11.23 18.39
N PRO A 142 9.66 10.28 18.15
CA PRO A 142 8.28 10.44 18.55
C PRO A 142 8.17 10.66 20.08
N PRO A 143 7.37 11.64 20.54
CA PRO A 143 7.28 11.98 21.98
C PRO A 143 6.89 10.80 22.88
N GLU A 144 6.05 9.92 22.39
CA GLU A 144 5.59 8.73 23.11
C GLU A 144 6.69 7.70 23.39
N CYS A 145 7.77 7.73 22.63
CA CYS A 145 8.94 6.89 22.88
C CYS A 145 9.78 7.37 24.07
N GLY A 146 9.59 8.61 24.53
CA GLY A 146 10.38 9.23 25.59
C GLY A 146 11.82 9.51 25.17
N SER A 147 12.55 8.51 24.72
CA SER A 147 13.90 8.64 24.13
C SER A 147 14.09 7.58 23.06
N CYS A 148 14.53 7.98 21.90
CA CYS A 148 14.87 7.05 20.83
C CYS A 148 16.36 6.74 20.86
N GLY A 149 16.72 5.53 20.48
CA GLY A 149 18.07 5.21 20.07
C GLY A 149 18.47 5.97 18.80
N LYS A 150 19.72 5.85 18.41
CA LYS A 150 20.29 6.53 17.24
C LYS A 150 19.52 6.20 15.94
N CYS A 151 19.04 4.97 15.83
CA CYS A 151 18.33 4.47 14.65
C CYS A 151 16.82 4.53 14.79
N GLY A 152 16.29 5.04 15.91
CA GLY A 152 14.86 5.06 16.17
C GLY A 152 14.13 6.17 15.43
N TRP A 153 13.06 5.81 14.72
CA TRP A 153 12.19 6.75 13.99
C TRP A 153 10.72 6.28 13.94
N ALA A 154 10.49 5.02 14.29
CA ALA A 154 9.15 4.45 14.34
C ALA A 154 8.39 4.94 15.58
N SER A 155 7.06 4.99 15.51
CA SER A 155 6.19 5.21 16.66
C SER A 155 6.43 4.15 17.74
N CYS A 156 6.15 4.48 19.00
CA CYS A 156 6.15 3.56 20.13
C CYS A 156 4.74 3.21 20.63
N ASN A 157 3.71 3.64 19.91
CA ASN A 157 2.33 3.29 20.24
C ASN A 157 2.01 1.82 19.90
N ASP A 158 0.98 1.26 20.51
CA ASP A 158 0.49 -0.09 20.21
C ASP A 158 -0.32 -0.11 18.90
N ASP A 159 0.36 0.00 17.76
CA ASP A 159 -0.28 -0.03 16.45
C ASP A 159 -0.79 -1.45 16.07
N VAL A 160 -0.17 -2.51 16.59
CA VAL A 160 -0.67 -3.89 16.40
C VAL A 160 -2.03 -4.06 17.08
N GLY A 161 -2.16 -3.63 18.34
CA GLY A 161 -3.42 -3.66 19.06
C GLY A 161 -4.49 -2.76 18.43
N PHE A 162 -4.08 -1.56 17.97
CA PHE A 162 -4.97 -0.68 17.24
C PHE A 162 -5.52 -1.34 15.97
N LEU A 163 -4.69 -1.94 15.14
CA LEU A 163 -5.12 -2.59 13.90
C LEU A 163 -6.03 -3.80 14.17
N LYS A 164 -5.78 -4.58 15.21
CA LYS A 164 -6.69 -5.65 15.64
C LYS A 164 -8.05 -5.10 16.06
N SER A 165 -8.07 -4.01 16.82
CA SER A 165 -9.30 -3.32 17.22
C SER A 165 -10.05 -2.71 16.03
N LEU A 166 -9.29 -2.18 15.06
CA LEU A 166 -9.84 -1.66 13.81
C LEU A 166 -10.55 -2.74 12.99
N LEU A 167 -9.92 -3.92 12.82
CA LEU A 167 -10.55 -5.04 12.11
C LEU A 167 -11.87 -5.44 12.77
N ALA A 168 -11.89 -5.53 14.10
CA ALA A 168 -13.11 -5.84 14.84
C ALA A 168 -14.21 -4.77 14.67
N SER A 169 -13.83 -3.47 14.67
CA SER A 169 -14.77 -2.37 14.42
C SER A 169 -15.32 -2.41 13.00
N VAL A 170 -14.46 -2.63 12.02
CA VAL A 170 -14.87 -2.73 10.60
C VAL A 170 -15.82 -3.91 10.40
N SER A 171 -15.56 -5.07 11.00
CA SER A 171 -16.46 -6.22 10.95
C SER A 171 -17.82 -5.96 11.62
N ALA A 172 -17.85 -5.14 12.67
CA ALA A 172 -19.07 -4.80 13.37
C ALA A 172 -19.95 -3.79 12.59
N ASP A 173 -19.30 -2.86 11.86
CA ASP A 173 -19.98 -1.73 11.23
C ASP A 173 -20.31 -1.95 9.75
N PHE A 174 -19.60 -2.87 9.09
CA PHE A 174 -19.73 -3.11 7.65
C PHE A 174 -19.92 -4.60 7.34
N ALA A 175 -20.53 -4.88 6.21
CA ALA A 175 -20.72 -6.23 5.68
C ALA A 175 -19.39 -6.76 5.08
N VAL A 176 -18.47 -7.16 5.95
CA VAL A 176 -17.15 -7.68 5.58
C VAL A 176 -17.12 -9.19 5.81
N ASP A 177 -16.55 -9.91 4.88
CA ASP A 177 -16.14 -11.29 5.09
C ASP A 177 -14.81 -11.32 5.86
N GLU A 178 -14.88 -11.68 7.15
CA GLU A 178 -13.70 -11.73 8.03
C GLU A 178 -12.61 -12.69 7.54
N SER A 179 -12.95 -13.67 6.72
CA SER A 179 -11.99 -14.57 6.10
C SER A 179 -11.23 -13.94 4.90
N ARG A 180 -11.65 -12.75 4.46
CA ARG A 180 -11.11 -12.04 3.30
C ARG A 180 -10.62 -10.63 3.64
N PHE A 181 -9.97 -10.50 4.80
CA PHE A 181 -9.14 -9.33 5.09
C PHE A 181 -7.77 -9.46 4.44
N PHE A 182 -7.35 -8.41 3.77
CA PHE A 182 -6.01 -8.27 3.20
C PHE A 182 -5.32 -7.06 3.80
N VAL A 183 -4.00 -7.08 3.87
CA VAL A 183 -3.22 -5.98 4.40
C VAL A 183 -2.11 -5.57 3.45
N THR A 184 -1.95 -4.27 3.30
CA THR A 184 -0.92 -3.67 2.45
C THR A 184 -0.55 -2.28 2.94
N GLY A 185 0.50 -1.74 2.38
CA GLY A 185 0.92 -0.37 2.63
C GLY A 185 2.14 0.00 1.81
N PHE A 186 2.55 1.24 1.96
CA PHE A 186 3.73 1.79 1.31
C PHE A 186 4.80 2.18 2.32
N SER A 187 6.09 1.87 2.03
CA SER A 187 7.21 2.30 2.86
C SER A 187 7.03 1.85 4.34
N ASN A 188 7.00 2.74 5.30
CA ASN A 188 6.71 2.45 6.71
C ASN A 188 5.37 1.70 6.90
N GLY A 189 4.35 1.99 6.08
CA GLY A 189 3.09 1.26 6.09
C GLY A 189 3.24 -0.18 5.59
N ALA A 190 4.12 -0.45 4.63
CA ALA A 190 4.46 -1.82 4.22
C ALA A 190 5.21 -2.57 5.33
N MET A 191 6.12 -1.89 6.05
CA MET A 191 6.80 -2.46 7.22
C MET A 191 5.79 -2.83 8.31
N MET A 192 4.79 -1.97 8.56
CA MET A 192 3.72 -2.27 9.51
C MET A 192 2.80 -3.38 9.00
N SER A 193 2.56 -3.48 7.69
CA SER A 193 1.82 -4.61 7.08
C SER A 193 2.56 -5.92 7.28
N HIS A 194 3.87 -5.93 7.15
CA HIS A 194 4.70 -7.09 7.48
C HIS A 194 4.52 -7.48 8.95
N ARG A 195 4.69 -6.52 9.86
CA ARG A 195 4.58 -6.77 11.30
C ARG A 195 3.22 -7.33 11.69
N ILE A 196 2.11 -6.69 11.31
CA ILE A 196 0.77 -7.18 11.70
C ILE A 196 0.46 -8.54 11.09
N ALA A 197 0.95 -8.83 9.88
CA ALA A 197 0.81 -10.14 9.27
C ALA A 197 1.63 -11.22 10.00
N CYS A 198 2.73 -10.86 10.65
CA CYS A 198 3.47 -11.74 11.55
C CYS A 198 2.74 -11.99 12.88
N ASP A 199 2.29 -10.90 13.50
CA ASP A 199 1.73 -10.91 14.85
C ASP A 199 0.27 -11.40 14.90
N ALA A 200 -0.42 -11.44 13.74
CA ALA A 200 -1.83 -11.78 13.63
C ALA A 200 -2.19 -12.39 12.25
N SER A 201 -1.35 -13.31 11.76
CA SER A 201 -1.53 -13.93 10.44
C SER A 201 -2.89 -14.58 10.25
N GLU A 202 -3.50 -15.06 11.31
CA GLU A 202 -4.82 -15.70 11.32
C GLU A 202 -5.95 -14.75 10.84
N LEU A 203 -5.75 -13.43 10.95
CA LEU A 203 -6.75 -12.42 10.58
C LEU A 203 -6.74 -12.09 9.09
N PHE A 204 -5.74 -12.56 8.33
CA PHE A 204 -5.57 -12.14 6.95
C PHE A 204 -5.65 -13.29 5.94
N ALA A 205 -6.08 -12.97 4.73
CA ALA A 205 -6.09 -13.87 3.58
C ALA A 205 -4.84 -13.68 2.69
N GLY A 206 -4.18 -12.53 2.77
CA GLY A 206 -2.98 -12.23 2.01
C GLY A 206 -2.36 -10.88 2.37
N VAL A 207 -1.13 -10.68 1.95
CA VAL A 207 -0.30 -9.53 2.29
C VAL A 207 0.38 -8.98 1.06
N ALA A 208 0.49 -7.65 0.95
CA ALA A 208 1.34 -7.04 -0.04
C ALA A 208 2.21 -5.94 0.58
N LEU A 209 3.49 -5.93 0.21
CA LEU A 209 4.50 -5.00 0.71
C LEU A 209 5.02 -4.16 -0.45
N VAL A 210 4.77 -2.84 -0.43
CA VAL A 210 5.21 -1.96 -1.51
C VAL A 210 6.26 -0.98 -0.99
N GLY A 211 7.49 -1.09 -1.50
CA GLY A 211 8.60 -0.19 -1.18
C GLY A 211 8.97 -0.15 0.30
N GLY A 212 8.69 -1.21 1.08
CA GLY A 212 8.99 -1.24 2.49
C GLY A 212 9.21 -2.66 3.02
N ARG A 213 10.21 -2.82 3.85
CA ARG A 213 10.57 -4.07 4.54
C ARG A 213 11.11 -3.73 5.91
N VAL A 214 10.92 -4.64 6.86
CA VAL A 214 11.46 -4.52 8.22
C VAL A 214 12.99 -4.54 8.21
N GLU A 215 13.59 -4.12 9.30
CA GLU A 215 15.02 -4.18 9.52
C GLU A 215 15.51 -5.64 9.64
N PRO A 216 16.81 -5.91 9.35
CA PRO A 216 17.36 -7.26 9.41
C PRO A 216 17.17 -7.92 10.79
N GLY A 217 16.70 -9.15 10.79
CA GLY A 217 16.41 -9.94 12.00
C GLY A 217 15.00 -9.73 12.58
N PHE A 218 14.21 -8.82 11.99
CA PHE A 218 12.79 -8.66 12.34
C PHE A 218 11.85 -9.33 11.34
N GLU A 219 12.41 -9.98 10.31
CA GLU A 219 11.61 -10.83 9.43
C GLU A 219 11.00 -11.98 10.23
N CYS A 220 9.82 -12.37 9.85
CA CYS A 220 9.12 -13.46 10.52
C CYS A 220 8.66 -14.55 9.55
N MET A 221 8.31 -15.67 10.13
CA MET A 221 7.49 -16.69 9.50
C MET A 221 6.08 -16.60 10.12
N PRO A 222 5.04 -16.22 9.34
CA PRO A 222 3.69 -16.15 9.86
C PRO A 222 3.23 -17.52 10.39
N THR A 223 2.46 -17.55 11.50
CA THR A 223 1.95 -18.81 12.06
C THR A 223 0.93 -19.49 11.14
N LYS A 224 0.12 -18.71 10.42
CA LYS A 224 -0.68 -19.15 9.28
C LYS A 224 0.09 -18.74 8.02
N ALA A 225 0.43 -19.68 7.17
CA ALA A 225 1.03 -19.36 5.88
C ALA A 225 0.09 -18.45 5.07
N LEU A 226 0.63 -17.39 4.49
CA LEU A 226 -0.12 -16.38 3.75
C LEU A 226 0.53 -16.14 2.38
N PRO A 227 -0.25 -15.94 1.32
CA PRO A 227 0.27 -15.42 0.07
C PRO A 227 0.87 -14.02 0.29
N LEU A 228 2.05 -13.79 -0.29
CA LEU A 228 2.78 -12.52 -0.20
C LEU A 228 3.14 -11.98 -1.58
N LEU A 229 2.85 -10.71 -1.80
CA LEU A 229 3.36 -9.92 -2.92
C LEU A 229 4.32 -8.85 -2.42
N GLN A 230 5.54 -8.81 -2.96
CA GLN A 230 6.50 -7.74 -2.74
C GLN A 230 6.67 -6.94 -4.04
N ILE A 231 6.59 -5.60 -3.98
CA ILE A 231 6.87 -4.72 -5.13
C ILE A 231 7.89 -3.66 -4.71
N ASN A 232 9.03 -3.61 -5.38
CA ASN A 232 10.13 -2.74 -5.00
C ASN A 232 10.77 -2.05 -6.21
N GLY A 233 11.20 -0.80 -6.00
CA GLY A 233 12.00 -0.10 -6.99
C GLY A 233 13.45 -0.60 -7.01
N GLY A 234 13.98 -0.88 -8.20
CA GLY A 234 15.39 -1.28 -8.38
C GLY A 234 16.39 -0.16 -8.10
N LYS A 235 15.94 1.10 -8.15
CA LYS A 235 16.72 2.31 -7.81
C LYS A 235 16.24 2.96 -6.51
N ASP A 236 15.47 2.22 -5.70
CA ASP A 236 15.05 2.70 -4.39
C ASP A 236 16.26 2.77 -3.45
N ASN A 237 16.65 4.00 -3.11
CA ASN A 237 17.75 4.29 -2.19
C ASN A 237 17.26 4.67 -0.78
N ALA A 238 15.96 4.81 -0.58
CA ALA A 238 15.37 4.99 0.74
C ALA A 238 15.16 3.64 1.45
N VAL A 239 14.65 2.63 0.71
CA VAL A 239 14.49 1.25 1.20
C VAL A 239 15.02 0.27 0.12
N PRO A 240 16.37 0.11 -0.01
CA PRO A 240 16.98 -0.72 -1.04
C PRO A 240 16.54 -2.17 -0.95
N HIS A 241 16.09 -2.74 -2.08
CA HIS A 241 15.54 -4.09 -2.14
C HIS A 241 16.58 -5.21 -1.88
N ASP A 242 17.86 -4.89 -2.00
CA ASP A 242 18.97 -5.85 -1.94
C ASP A 242 19.67 -5.93 -0.57
N GLY A 243 19.13 -5.25 0.45
CA GLY A 243 19.67 -5.25 1.81
C GLY A 243 20.88 -4.33 2.03
N LYS A 244 21.26 -3.52 1.04
CA LYS A 244 22.30 -2.50 1.22
C LYS A 244 21.81 -1.38 2.13
N ALA A 245 22.78 -0.62 2.69
CA ALA A 245 22.43 0.59 3.42
C ALA A 245 21.67 1.58 2.52
N SER A 246 20.60 2.16 3.07
CA SER A 246 19.88 3.26 2.43
C SER A 246 20.75 4.50 2.31
N GLU A 247 20.32 5.49 1.52
CA GLU A 247 20.96 6.81 1.47
C GLU A 247 20.97 7.49 2.85
N GLY A 248 19.96 7.23 3.68
CA GLY A 248 19.88 7.69 5.06
C GLY A 248 20.73 6.89 6.05
N GLY A 249 21.41 5.83 5.60
CA GLY A 249 22.24 4.98 6.46
C GLY A 249 21.49 3.89 7.22
N TYR A 250 20.24 3.60 6.86
CA TYR A 250 19.44 2.54 7.47
C TYR A 250 19.58 1.22 6.72
N PHE A 251 19.49 0.10 7.43
CA PHE A 251 19.47 -1.23 6.86
C PHE A 251 18.06 -1.80 6.91
N PHE A 252 17.64 -2.41 5.80
CA PHE A 252 16.38 -3.13 5.70
C PHE A 252 16.66 -4.55 5.17
N ALA A 253 15.83 -5.50 5.54
CA ALA A 253 15.92 -6.85 5.03
C ALA A 253 15.85 -6.85 3.49
N SER A 254 16.61 -7.73 2.84
CA SER A 254 16.46 -7.91 1.39
C SER A 254 15.13 -8.61 1.06
N THR A 255 14.61 -8.41 -0.17
CA THR A 255 13.44 -9.16 -0.62
C THR A 255 13.65 -10.66 -0.56
N THR A 256 14.87 -11.10 -0.86
CA THR A 256 15.29 -12.51 -0.75
C THR A 256 15.19 -13.01 0.69
N SER A 257 15.65 -12.21 1.68
CA SER A 257 15.56 -12.58 3.09
C SER A 257 14.10 -12.69 3.54
N VAL A 258 13.26 -11.73 3.18
CA VAL A 258 11.82 -11.79 3.48
C VAL A 258 11.18 -13.03 2.85
N THR A 259 11.47 -13.32 1.57
CA THR A 259 10.97 -14.53 0.89
C THR A 259 11.38 -15.80 1.65
N GLN A 260 12.65 -15.91 2.07
CA GLN A 260 13.15 -17.07 2.80
C GLN A 260 12.49 -17.25 4.15
N HIS A 261 12.29 -16.18 4.92
CA HIS A 261 11.60 -16.24 6.20
C HIS A 261 10.11 -16.56 6.03
N TRP A 262 9.47 -15.97 5.03
CA TRP A 262 8.05 -16.16 4.77
C TRP A 262 7.70 -17.58 4.32
N THR A 263 8.54 -18.17 3.49
CA THR A 263 8.40 -19.57 3.06
C THR A 263 8.89 -20.57 4.11
N GLY A 264 9.71 -20.13 5.05
CA GLY A 264 10.23 -20.93 6.15
C GLY A 264 10.94 -22.20 5.67
N SER A 265 10.53 -23.36 6.22
CA SER A 265 11.08 -24.68 5.87
C SER A 265 10.29 -25.41 4.78
N ASP A 266 9.40 -24.73 4.07
CA ASP A 266 8.58 -25.35 3.04
C ASP A 266 9.45 -25.93 1.92
N ALA A 267 9.09 -27.11 1.46
CA ALA A 267 9.84 -27.82 0.41
C ALA A 267 9.87 -27.03 -0.92
N CYS A 268 8.89 -26.13 -1.12
CA CYS A 268 8.80 -25.26 -2.31
C CYS A 268 9.64 -23.99 -2.25
N ALA A 269 10.22 -23.64 -1.09
CA ALA A 269 10.95 -22.39 -0.86
C ALA A 269 12.13 -22.17 -1.84
N THR A 270 12.73 -23.24 -2.33
CA THR A 270 13.87 -23.21 -3.26
C THR A 270 13.47 -23.31 -4.73
N ASP A 271 12.21 -23.60 -5.05
CA ASP A 271 11.69 -23.66 -6.43
C ASP A 271 11.19 -22.28 -6.86
N VAL A 272 12.13 -21.36 -7.08
CA VAL A 272 11.85 -19.98 -7.51
C VAL A 272 11.87 -19.93 -9.04
N LYS A 273 10.80 -19.38 -9.63
CA LYS A 273 10.61 -19.27 -11.07
C LYS A 273 10.29 -17.82 -11.47
N ASP A 274 10.53 -17.49 -12.73
CA ASP A 274 10.01 -16.26 -13.30
C ASP A 274 8.47 -16.28 -13.23
N TRP A 275 7.90 -15.14 -12.89
CA TRP A 275 6.46 -14.96 -12.81
C TRP A 275 6.02 -13.75 -13.65
N VAL A 276 4.93 -13.93 -14.40
CA VAL A 276 4.34 -12.89 -15.23
C VAL A 276 2.83 -12.93 -15.03
N SER A 277 2.22 -11.80 -14.77
CA SER A 277 0.77 -11.60 -14.79
C SER A 277 0.36 -10.81 -16.02
N GLN A 278 -0.93 -10.68 -16.25
CA GLN A 278 -1.46 -9.84 -17.33
C GLN A 278 -1.02 -8.39 -17.16
N THR A 279 -0.99 -7.88 -15.91
CA THR A 279 -0.54 -6.52 -15.59
C THR A 279 0.95 -6.33 -15.79
N THR A 280 1.78 -7.34 -15.51
CA THR A 280 3.24 -7.23 -15.66
C THR A 280 3.73 -7.55 -17.06
N GLU A 281 2.89 -8.12 -17.91
CA GLU A 281 3.21 -8.44 -19.30
C GLU A 281 3.43 -7.14 -20.11
N GLY A 282 4.66 -6.95 -20.58
CA GLY A 282 5.06 -5.75 -21.32
C GLY A 282 5.55 -4.59 -20.46
N GLU A 283 5.38 -4.64 -19.13
CA GLU A 283 5.94 -3.66 -18.21
C GLU A 283 7.44 -3.93 -17.94
N ASN A 284 8.19 -2.86 -17.64
CA ASN A 284 9.59 -3.00 -17.21
C ASN A 284 9.65 -3.42 -15.73
N VAL A 285 9.14 -4.61 -15.43
CA VAL A 285 9.17 -5.21 -14.10
C VAL A 285 9.60 -6.66 -14.20
N GLN A 286 10.39 -7.11 -13.25
CA GLN A 286 10.88 -8.48 -13.17
C GLN A 286 10.31 -9.11 -11.90
N CYS A 287 9.49 -10.13 -12.06
CA CYS A 287 8.90 -10.83 -10.94
C CYS A 287 9.32 -12.29 -10.90
N THR A 288 9.50 -12.79 -9.68
CA THR A 288 9.71 -14.21 -9.40
C THR A 288 8.65 -14.72 -8.45
N ILE A 289 8.41 -16.01 -8.45
CA ILE A 289 7.49 -16.69 -7.54
C ILE A 289 8.18 -17.87 -6.88
N ALA A 290 8.12 -17.93 -5.58
CA ALA A 290 8.40 -19.10 -4.77
C ALA A 290 7.08 -19.77 -4.37
N CYS A 291 7.09 -21.07 -4.12
CA CYS A 291 5.90 -21.86 -3.75
C CYS A 291 4.72 -21.75 -4.72
N ALA A 292 5.02 -21.66 -6.01
CA ALA A 292 4.01 -21.60 -7.05
C ALA A 292 3.05 -22.81 -6.99
N GLY A 293 1.75 -22.55 -7.14
CA GLY A 293 0.70 -23.58 -7.11
C GLY A 293 0.28 -24.03 -5.70
N THR A 294 0.76 -23.38 -4.67
CA THR A 294 0.24 -23.49 -3.29
C THR A 294 -0.76 -22.38 -3.01
N ASP A 295 -1.40 -22.39 -1.86
CA ASP A 295 -2.28 -21.34 -1.35
C ASP A 295 -1.52 -20.16 -0.67
N HIS A 296 -0.18 -20.26 -0.61
CA HIS A 296 0.69 -19.27 0.03
C HIS A 296 1.96 -18.97 -0.80
N PRO A 297 1.86 -18.63 -2.09
CA PRO A 297 3.03 -18.26 -2.88
C PRO A 297 3.64 -16.94 -2.39
N VAL A 298 4.92 -16.79 -2.64
CA VAL A 298 5.63 -15.53 -2.43
C VAL A 298 6.08 -14.99 -3.79
N ILE A 299 5.51 -13.86 -4.18
CA ILE A 299 5.84 -13.16 -5.41
C ILE A 299 6.71 -11.96 -5.07
N ASP A 300 7.87 -11.84 -5.71
CA ASP A 300 8.80 -10.71 -5.57
C ASP A 300 8.99 -10.01 -6.91
N CYS A 301 8.55 -8.75 -6.99
CA CYS A 301 8.61 -7.92 -8.18
C CYS A 301 9.58 -6.77 -8.00
N ILE A 302 10.57 -6.68 -8.86
CA ILE A 302 11.51 -5.58 -8.93
C ILE A 302 11.22 -4.75 -10.18
N TRP A 303 10.95 -3.47 -9.98
CA TRP A 303 10.83 -2.47 -11.03
C TRP A 303 12.19 -1.80 -11.24
N PRO A 304 13.00 -2.17 -12.25
CA PRO A 304 14.41 -1.79 -12.33
C PRO A 304 14.66 -0.28 -12.36
N ASP A 305 13.76 0.48 -12.95
CA ASP A 305 13.84 1.93 -13.03
C ASP A 305 13.08 2.67 -11.91
N GLY A 306 12.38 1.94 -11.06
CA GLY A 306 11.65 2.48 -9.94
C GLY A 306 12.56 2.98 -8.82
N ASN A 307 12.22 4.13 -8.27
CA ASN A 307 12.78 4.65 -7.02
C ASN A 307 11.76 4.49 -5.89
N HIS A 308 11.94 5.17 -4.75
CA HIS A 308 11.04 5.09 -3.60
C HIS A 308 9.70 5.78 -3.88
N ARG A 309 8.80 5.11 -4.59
CA ARG A 309 7.46 5.58 -4.93
C ARG A 309 6.51 4.42 -5.20
N TRP A 310 5.22 4.70 -5.19
CA TRP A 310 4.22 3.74 -5.60
C TRP A 310 4.35 3.44 -7.09
N PRO A 311 4.30 2.16 -7.51
CA PRO A 311 4.46 1.79 -8.92
C PRO A 311 3.33 2.37 -9.79
N GLY A 312 3.72 2.98 -10.91
CA GLY A 312 2.79 3.69 -11.80
C GLY A 312 2.55 5.15 -11.43
N THR A 313 3.24 5.71 -10.42
CA THR A 313 3.13 7.12 -10.08
C THR A 313 4.44 7.86 -10.35
N SER A 314 4.37 9.16 -10.63
CA SER A 314 5.56 9.99 -10.79
C SER A 314 6.31 10.19 -9.47
N GLY A 315 5.65 9.98 -8.35
CA GLY A 315 6.19 10.20 -7.01
C GLY A 315 6.58 11.65 -6.73
N PHE A 316 6.25 12.57 -7.63
CA PHE A 316 6.73 13.93 -7.56
C PHE A 316 5.70 14.83 -6.88
N ARG A 317 6.07 15.34 -5.73
CA ARG A 317 5.38 16.49 -5.12
C ARG A 317 5.87 17.75 -5.82
N GLY A 318 5.11 18.28 -6.76
CA GLY A 318 5.55 19.40 -7.58
C GLY A 318 4.45 20.40 -7.92
N SER A 319 4.88 21.55 -8.46
CA SER A 319 4.03 22.71 -8.72
C SER A 319 3.01 22.56 -9.87
N ASN A 320 3.05 21.45 -10.60
CA ASN A 320 2.19 21.21 -11.77
C ASN A 320 1.08 20.17 -11.51
N GLY A 321 0.97 19.66 -10.29
CA GLY A 321 -0.09 18.76 -9.87
C GLY A 321 -1.25 19.51 -9.22
N TYR A 322 -2.30 18.80 -8.86
CA TYR A 322 -3.28 19.36 -7.98
C TYR A 322 -2.90 19.09 -6.53
N CYS A 323 -3.32 20.00 -5.69
CA CYS A 323 -3.09 19.93 -4.26
C CYS A 323 -4.39 19.53 -3.57
N VAL A 324 -4.32 18.55 -2.71
CA VAL A 324 -5.39 18.17 -1.82
C VAL A 324 -5.09 18.79 -0.46
N SER A 325 -6.03 19.54 0.07
CA SER A 325 -5.98 20.00 1.45
C SER A 325 -6.56 18.90 2.32
N GLU A 326 -5.75 18.39 3.24
CA GLU A 326 -6.12 17.24 4.04
C GLU A 326 -6.25 17.62 5.52
N LEU A 327 -7.46 17.57 6.00
CA LEU A 327 -7.78 17.60 7.42
C LEU A 327 -7.94 16.16 7.90
N GLN A 328 -6.85 15.56 8.36
CA GLN A 328 -6.83 14.15 8.75
C GLN A 328 -7.50 13.89 10.08
N SER A 329 -7.42 14.87 10.99
CA SER A 329 -7.87 14.75 12.37
C SER A 329 -8.28 16.12 12.90
N ALA A 330 -9.21 16.15 13.84
CA ALA A 330 -9.52 17.39 14.56
C ALA A 330 -8.33 17.92 15.36
N SER A 331 -7.36 17.07 15.68
CA SER A 331 -6.15 17.39 16.41
C SER A 331 -4.91 17.63 15.52
N MET A 332 -4.93 17.15 14.27
CA MET A 332 -3.82 17.29 13.33
C MET A 332 -3.97 18.60 12.55
N PRO A 333 -2.89 19.38 12.41
CA PRO A 333 -2.90 20.53 11.53
C PRO A 333 -3.22 20.15 10.09
N GLU A 334 -3.96 21.01 9.40
CA GLU A 334 -4.26 20.83 7.98
C GLU A 334 -2.96 20.71 7.17
N GLN A 335 -2.89 19.69 6.32
CA GLN A 335 -1.77 19.44 5.41
C GLN A 335 -2.21 19.72 3.98
N THR A 336 -1.37 20.36 3.21
CA THR A 336 -1.57 20.49 1.76
C THR A 336 -0.55 19.60 1.06
N ILE A 337 -1.04 18.55 0.43
CA ILE A 337 -0.21 17.65 -0.37
C ILE A 337 -0.47 17.92 -1.84
N CYS A 338 0.60 18.29 -2.56
CA CYS A 338 0.54 18.52 -3.98
C CYS A 338 1.17 17.34 -4.72
N ILE A 339 0.41 16.72 -5.57
CA ILE A 339 0.79 15.52 -6.31
C ILE A 339 0.62 15.79 -7.79
N ALA A 340 1.67 15.52 -8.57
CA ALA A 340 1.59 15.53 -10.02
C ALA A 340 1.33 14.08 -10.48
N PRO A 341 0.13 13.74 -10.98
CA PRO A 341 -0.08 12.44 -11.58
C PRO A 341 0.85 12.27 -12.78
N ASP A 342 1.39 11.09 -12.94
CA ASP A 342 2.04 10.71 -14.19
C ASP A 342 0.93 10.41 -15.21
N PRO A 343 0.73 11.23 -16.26
CA PRO A 343 -0.34 10.99 -17.22
C PRO A 343 -0.11 9.73 -18.06
N THR A 344 1.08 9.13 -17.97
CA THR A 344 1.43 7.86 -18.65
C THR A 344 1.36 6.66 -17.71
N ALA A 345 1.15 6.88 -16.40
CA ALA A 345 1.06 5.82 -15.44
C ALA A 345 -0.34 5.21 -15.45
N GLU A 346 -0.41 3.94 -15.76
CA GLU A 346 -1.65 3.17 -15.72
C GLU A 346 -1.93 2.59 -14.32
N PHE A 347 -1.33 3.15 -13.27
CA PHE A 347 -1.44 2.66 -11.88
C PHE A 347 -1.23 1.15 -11.75
N TRP A 348 -0.33 0.60 -12.59
CA TRP A 348 -0.14 -0.85 -12.68
C TRP A 348 0.16 -1.51 -11.34
N GLY A 349 0.83 -0.84 -10.40
CA GLY A 349 1.07 -1.37 -9.06
C GLY A 349 -0.22 -1.59 -8.28
N SER A 350 -1.20 -0.67 -8.39
CA SER A 350 -2.53 -0.84 -7.80
C SER A 350 -3.30 -1.97 -8.48
N GLN A 351 -3.27 -2.02 -9.81
CA GLN A 351 -3.92 -3.11 -10.54
C GLN A 351 -3.35 -4.47 -10.14
N LEU A 352 -2.04 -4.61 -10.13
CA LEU A 352 -1.35 -5.85 -9.73
C LEU A 352 -1.71 -6.28 -8.31
N LEU A 353 -1.79 -5.32 -7.38
CA LEU A 353 -2.20 -5.58 -6.00
C LEU A 353 -3.61 -6.19 -5.93
N PHE A 354 -4.58 -5.59 -6.63
CA PHE A 354 -5.95 -6.09 -6.63
C PHE A 354 -6.09 -7.42 -7.36
N GLU A 355 -5.40 -7.65 -8.47
CA GLU A 355 -5.36 -8.94 -9.16
C GLU A 355 -4.78 -10.03 -8.25
N PHE A 356 -3.71 -9.72 -7.52
CA PHE A 356 -3.13 -10.64 -6.55
C PHE A 356 -4.12 -10.99 -5.44
N PHE A 357 -4.74 -10.01 -4.80
CA PHE A 357 -5.70 -10.29 -3.73
C PHE A 357 -6.95 -10.99 -4.24
N ASP A 358 -7.40 -10.68 -5.46
CA ASP A 358 -8.56 -11.34 -6.08
C ASP A 358 -8.32 -12.83 -6.36
N GLU A 359 -7.08 -13.21 -6.69
CA GLU A 359 -6.69 -14.62 -6.88
C GLU A 359 -6.82 -15.42 -5.58
N TYR A 360 -6.55 -14.79 -4.42
CA TYR A 360 -6.55 -15.47 -3.11
C TYR A 360 -7.76 -15.16 -2.24
N ARG A 361 -8.78 -14.47 -2.75
CA ARG A 361 -9.97 -14.09 -1.99
C ARG A 361 -10.95 -15.23 -1.71
N GLY A 362 -10.73 -16.40 -2.23
CA GLY A 362 -11.60 -17.56 -2.10
C GLY A 362 -10.99 -18.79 -1.41
N ASN A 363 -9.80 -18.64 -0.82
CA ASN A 363 -9.04 -19.73 -0.21
C ASN A 363 -9.33 -19.91 1.28
#